data_7fde0c463e053cd940e078777c9836a3
#
_entry.id   7fde0c463e053cd940e078777c9836a3
#
_cell.length_a   1.000
_cell.length_b   1.000
_cell.length_c   1.000
_cell.angle_alpha   90.00
_cell.angle_beta   90.00
_cell.angle_gamma   90.00
#
_symmetry.space_group_name_H-M   'P 1'
#
loop_
_entity.id
_entity.type
_entity.pdbx_description
1 polymer ?
#
loop_
_entity_poly.entity_id
_entity_poly.type
_entity_poly.pdbx_seq_one_letter_code
_entity_poly.pdbx_strand_id
1 'polypeptide(L)'
;EAFLNSFPGENILIDPRKTNYAIYSAVNPKCSIIRGESPVTLLKAIRNEQEIAGIHAAMQRDGVALVRFLKWLEESVSTGEETELSIDKKLHEFRAVQPLYMGESFDTIAGYKEHGAIVHYSATPESDVTLQPKGFLLLDSGAQYLDGTTDITRTIALGELTEEEKTDYTLILKGHIALAMAKFPTGTRGAQLDVLARIPIWNHRMNFLHGTGHGVGHFLSVHEGPQSIRMNENPVILQPGMVTSNEPGVY
;
A
#
# COMPACT_ATOMS: atom_id res chain seq x y z
N GLU A 1 -16.05 20.85 -18.62
CA GLU A 1 -16.92 20.48 -19.75
C GLU A 1 -16.90 21.55 -20.85
N ALA A 2 -17.23 22.83 -20.54
CA ALA A 2 -17.27 23.92 -21.53
C ALA A 2 -15.96 24.04 -22.35
N PHE A 3 -14.79 23.92 -21.72
CA PHE A 3 -13.50 23.92 -22.41
C PHE A 3 -13.38 22.77 -23.42
N LEU A 4 -13.75 21.54 -23.01
CA LEU A 4 -13.66 20.36 -23.88
C LEU A 4 -14.62 20.46 -25.06
N ASN A 5 -15.81 21.00 -24.83
CA ASN A 5 -16.81 21.20 -25.90
C ASN A 5 -16.40 22.25 -26.92
N SER A 6 -15.67 23.27 -26.48
CA SER A 6 -15.15 24.35 -27.38
C SER A 6 -13.70 24.11 -27.85
N PHE A 7 -13.05 23.01 -27.45
CA PHE A 7 -11.66 22.73 -27.76
C PHE A 7 -11.45 22.68 -29.29
N PRO A 8 -10.54 23.50 -29.83
CA PRO A 8 -10.38 23.64 -31.30
C PRO A 8 -9.41 22.61 -31.90
N GLY A 9 -8.86 21.70 -31.10
CA GLY A 9 -7.89 20.72 -31.56
C GLY A 9 -8.52 19.64 -32.43
N GLU A 10 -7.69 18.94 -33.19
CA GLU A 10 -8.13 17.87 -34.08
C GLU A 10 -8.21 16.51 -33.36
N ASN A 11 -7.30 16.26 -32.40
CA ASN A 11 -7.16 14.98 -31.73
C ASN A 11 -7.15 15.15 -30.21
N ILE A 12 -7.83 14.24 -29.50
CA ILE A 12 -7.81 14.15 -28.03
C ILE A 12 -7.47 12.71 -27.64
N LEU A 13 -6.41 12.53 -26.85
CA LEU A 13 -6.09 11.24 -26.24
C LEU A 13 -6.94 11.02 -24.98
N ILE A 14 -7.64 9.92 -24.93
CA ILE A 14 -8.48 9.52 -23.80
C ILE A 14 -8.04 8.14 -23.32
N ASP A 15 -7.77 8.00 -22.02
CA ASP A 15 -7.61 6.71 -21.37
C ASP A 15 -9.01 6.20 -20.94
N PRO A 16 -9.57 5.20 -21.64
CA PRO A 16 -10.94 4.74 -21.38
C PRO A 16 -11.08 4.05 -20.02
N ARG A 17 -9.98 3.66 -19.36
CA ARG A 17 -9.99 3.04 -18.03
C ARG A 17 -10.06 4.07 -16.90
N LYS A 18 -9.72 5.33 -17.18
CA LYS A 18 -9.61 6.40 -16.18
C LYS A 18 -10.55 7.59 -16.44
N THR A 19 -11.04 7.73 -17.67
CA THR A 19 -11.89 8.87 -18.05
C THR A 19 -13.35 8.51 -17.80
N ASN A 20 -14.02 9.26 -16.94
CA ASN A 20 -15.46 9.07 -16.72
C ASN A 20 -16.28 9.50 -17.94
N TYR A 21 -17.53 8.99 -18.00
CA TYR A 21 -18.40 9.20 -19.16
C TYR A 21 -18.78 10.67 -19.37
N ALA A 22 -18.92 11.46 -18.32
CA ALA A 22 -19.25 12.89 -18.43
C ALA A 22 -18.15 13.66 -19.15
N ILE A 23 -16.88 13.41 -18.80
CA ILE A 23 -15.71 14.00 -19.48
C ILE A 23 -15.65 13.54 -20.95
N TYR A 24 -15.83 12.24 -21.20
CA TYR A 24 -15.87 11.70 -22.54
C TYR A 24 -16.95 12.36 -23.41
N SER A 25 -18.16 12.51 -22.88
CA SER A 25 -19.30 13.10 -23.60
C SER A 25 -19.18 14.61 -23.83
N ALA A 26 -18.34 15.29 -23.05
CA ALA A 26 -18.10 16.72 -23.19
C ALA A 26 -17.06 17.04 -24.29
N VAL A 27 -16.42 16.04 -24.88
CA VAL A 27 -15.45 16.26 -25.96
C VAL A 27 -16.15 16.81 -27.19
N ASN A 28 -15.56 17.85 -27.79
CA ASN A 28 -16.08 18.44 -29.02
C ASN A 28 -16.27 17.36 -30.11
N PRO A 29 -17.47 17.20 -30.68
CA PRO A 29 -17.75 16.19 -31.72
C PRO A 29 -16.87 16.29 -33.00
N LYS A 30 -16.21 17.43 -33.20
CA LYS A 30 -15.27 17.62 -34.30
C LYS A 30 -13.89 17.01 -34.03
N CYS A 31 -13.58 16.68 -32.79
CA CYS A 31 -12.31 16.07 -32.42
C CYS A 31 -12.33 14.56 -32.67
N SER A 32 -11.23 14.04 -33.20
CA SER A 32 -10.97 12.61 -33.25
C SER A 32 -10.48 12.11 -31.88
N ILE A 33 -11.13 11.06 -31.35
CA ILE A 33 -10.73 10.46 -30.09
C ILE A 33 -9.72 9.35 -30.35
N ILE A 34 -8.51 9.54 -29.83
CA ILE A 34 -7.47 8.51 -29.77
C ILE A 34 -7.59 7.81 -28.40
N ARG A 35 -7.79 6.49 -28.41
CA ARG A 35 -7.85 5.69 -27.18
C ARG A 35 -6.46 5.17 -26.83
N GLY A 36 -5.99 5.42 -25.63
CA GLY A 36 -4.68 4.98 -25.17
C GLY A 36 -4.43 5.33 -23.70
N GLU A 37 -3.32 4.88 -23.16
CA GLU A 37 -2.92 5.23 -21.80
C GLU A 37 -2.55 6.71 -21.70
N SER A 38 -2.93 7.33 -20.57
CA SER A 38 -2.52 8.70 -20.29
C SER A 38 -1.00 8.79 -20.09
N PRO A 39 -0.28 9.65 -20.79
CA PRO A 39 1.15 9.86 -20.57
C PRO A 39 1.45 10.36 -19.15
N VAL A 40 0.50 11.05 -18.52
CA VAL A 40 0.60 11.50 -17.13
C VAL A 40 0.82 10.34 -16.17
N THR A 41 0.28 9.16 -16.46
CA THR A 41 0.43 7.98 -15.61
C THR A 41 1.90 7.60 -15.41
N LEU A 42 2.67 7.53 -16.49
CA LEU A 42 4.10 7.21 -16.42
C LEU A 42 4.93 8.38 -15.87
N LEU A 43 4.60 9.61 -16.27
CA LEU A 43 5.27 10.82 -15.77
C LEU A 43 5.13 10.96 -14.24
N LYS A 44 3.97 10.60 -13.68
CA LYS A 44 3.76 10.59 -12.23
C LYS A 44 4.48 9.45 -11.52
N ALA A 45 4.65 8.30 -12.17
CA ALA A 45 5.25 7.12 -11.57
C ALA A 45 6.75 7.29 -11.28
N ILE A 46 7.45 8.06 -12.11
CA ILE A 46 8.88 8.34 -11.95
C ILE A 46 9.04 9.62 -11.15
N ARG A 47 9.34 9.49 -9.87
CA ARG A 47 9.48 10.61 -8.93
C ARG A 47 10.74 11.40 -9.20
N ASN A 48 10.64 12.71 -9.15
CA ASN A 48 11.80 13.61 -9.17
C ASN A 48 12.48 13.65 -7.79
N GLU A 49 13.63 14.30 -7.70
CA GLU A 49 14.44 14.37 -6.47
C GLU A 49 13.68 15.00 -5.30
N GLN A 50 12.83 15.99 -5.55
CA GLN A 50 12.04 16.66 -4.50
C GLN A 50 10.93 15.73 -3.97
N GLU A 51 10.24 15.03 -4.86
CA GLU A 51 9.24 14.02 -4.48
C GLU A 51 9.87 12.87 -3.70
N ILE A 52 11.04 12.38 -4.10
CA ILE A 52 11.78 11.33 -3.37
C ILE A 52 12.18 11.84 -1.97
N ALA A 53 12.71 13.05 -1.86
CA ALA A 53 13.07 13.64 -0.57
C ALA A 53 11.83 13.80 0.34
N GLY A 54 10.70 14.21 -0.24
CA GLY A 54 9.42 14.31 0.46
C GLY A 54 8.93 12.96 0.99
N ILE A 55 8.95 11.92 0.15
CA ILE A 55 8.57 10.56 0.55
C ILE A 55 9.46 10.06 1.70
N HIS A 56 10.78 10.25 1.63
CA HIS A 56 11.68 9.90 2.73
C HIS A 56 11.32 10.63 4.03
N ALA A 57 11.03 11.93 3.96
CA ALA A 57 10.63 12.70 5.12
C ALA A 57 9.27 12.26 5.68
N ALA A 58 8.30 11.96 4.82
CA ALA A 58 7.00 11.41 5.20
C ALA A 58 7.16 10.06 5.91
N MET A 59 7.95 9.13 5.34
CA MET A 59 8.22 7.83 5.94
C MET A 59 8.93 7.94 7.31
N GLN A 60 9.80 8.92 7.50
CA GLN A 60 10.43 9.16 8.81
C GLN A 60 9.41 9.64 9.84
N ARG A 61 8.54 10.59 9.50
CA ARG A 61 7.49 11.09 10.41
C ARG A 61 6.50 10.00 10.77
N ASP A 62 6.03 9.26 9.78
CA ASP A 62 5.10 8.16 10.00
C ASP A 62 5.75 7.03 10.82
N GLY A 63 7.03 6.73 10.54
CA GLY A 63 7.82 5.79 11.34
C GLY A 63 7.92 6.20 12.81
N VAL A 64 8.07 7.50 13.12
CA VAL A 64 8.04 8.00 14.51
C VAL A 64 6.67 7.80 15.15
N ALA A 65 5.59 8.08 14.41
CA ALA A 65 4.23 7.85 14.90
C ALA A 65 3.99 6.36 15.20
N LEU A 66 4.38 5.49 14.27
CA LEU A 66 4.23 4.05 14.40
C LEU A 66 5.06 3.46 15.56
N VAL A 67 6.32 3.88 15.72
CA VAL A 67 7.16 3.41 16.84
C VAL A 67 6.59 3.84 18.20
N ARG A 68 6.08 5.06 18.31
CA ARG A 68 5.39 5.52 19.52
C ARG A 68 4.12 4.71 19.79
N PHE A 69 3.35 4.43 18.76
CA PHE A 69 2.18 3.57 18.85
C PHE A 69 2.56 2.15 19.30
N LEU A 70 3.57 1.53 18.69
CA LEU A 70 4.02 0.17 19.06
C LEU A 70 4.47 0.10 20.53
N LYS A 71 5.19 1.10 20.99
CA LYS A 71 5.57 1.18 22.41
C LYS A 71 4.36 1.31 23.33
N TRP A 72 3.40 2.14 22.99
CA TRP A 72 2.16 2.27 23.74
C TRP A 72 1.36 0.97 23.71
N LEU A 73 1.25 0.29 22.55
CA LEU A 73 0.53 -0.97 22.40
C LEU A 73 1.13 -2.07 23.28
N GLU A 74 2.46 -2.17 23.34
CA GLU A 74 3.17 -3.14 24.21
C GLU A 74 2.78 -2.97 25.69
N GLU A 75 2.61 -1.73 26.15
CA GLU A 75 2.21 -1.41 27.51
C GLU A 75 0.70 -1.62 27.76
N SER A 76 -0.12 -1.30 26.77
CA SER A 76 -1.60 -1.26 26.89
C SER A 76 -2.25 -2.61 26.68
N VAL A 77 -1.73 -3.48 25.82
CA VAL A 77 -2.38 -4.76 25.49
C VAL A 77 -2.59 -5.66 26.70
N SER A 78 -1.71 -5.55 27.71
CA SER A 78 -1.80 -6.33 28.96
C SER A 78 -2.95 -5.88 29.87
N THR A 79 -3.54 -4.71 29.67
CA THR A 79 -4.68 -4.22 30.44
C THR A 79 -5.98 -4.94 30.07
N GLY A 80 -6.07 -5.49 28.85
CA GLY A 80 -7.28 -6.13 28.32
C GLY A 80 -8.39 -5.16 27.96
N GLU A 81 -8.08 -3.87 27.82
CA GLU A 81 -9.07 -2.80 27.49
C GLU A 81 -9.05 -2.43 26.02
N GLU A 82 -7.92 -2.71 25.31
CA GLU A 82 -7.75 -2.30 23.92
C GLU A 82 -8.46 -3.25 22.96
N THR A 83 -9.06 -2.67 21.92
CA THR A 83 -9.78 -3.37 20.85
C THR A 83 -9.20 -2.97 19.49
N GLU A 84 -9.60 -3.66 18.41
CA GLU A 84 -9.21 -3.32 17.05
C GLU A 84 -9.56 -1.85 16.69
N LEU A 85 -10.75 -1.39 17.08
CA LEU A 85 -11.18 0.00 16.87
C LEU A 85 -10.43 0.99 17.76
N SER A 86 -10.11 0.63 19.01
CA SER A 86 -9.41 1.54 19.91
C SER A 86 -7.98 1.79 19.48
N ILE A 87 -7.29 0.76 18.97
CA ILE A 87 -5.91 0.89 18.49
C ILE A 87 -5.83 1.65 17.17
N ASP A 88 -6.80 1.51 16.27
CA ASP A 88 -6.91 2.34 15.05
C ASP A 88 -6.99 3.82 15.43
N LYS A 89 -7.93 4.17 16.30
CA LYS A 89 -8.06 5.54 16.81
C LYS A 89 -6.75 6.04 17.44
N LYS A 90 -6.06 5.18 18.20
CA LYS A 90 -4.81 5.55 18.86
C LYS A 90 -3.68 5.80 17.87
N LEU A 91 -3.56 5.00 16.83
CA LEU A 91 -2.59 5.21 15.78
C LEU A 91 -2.85 6.54 15.05
N HIS A 92 -4.11 6.84 14.74
CA HIS A 92 -4.51 8.13 14.18
C HIS A 92 -4.06 9.30 15.07
N GLU A 93 -4.23 9.22 16.40
CA GLU A 93 -3.77 10.26 17.33
C GLU A 93 -2.26 10.51 17.24
N PHE A 94 -1.42 9.44 17.12
CA PHE A 94 0.03 9.58 16.97
C PHE A 94 0.43 10.16 15.61
N ARG A 95 -0.32 9.90 14.56
CA ARG A 95 -0.11 10.45 13.22
C ARG A 95 -0.54 11.91 13.12
N ALA A 96 -1.69 12.25 13.71
CA ALA A 96 -2.29 13.58 13.62
C ALA A 96 -1.41 14.69 14.19
N VAL A 97 -0.49 14.37 15.11
CA VAL A 97 0.46 15.34 15.67
C VAL A 97 1.74 15.51 14.84
N GLN A 98 1.90 14.72 13.78
CA GLN A 98 3.08 14.84 12.91
C GLN A 98 2.93 16.04 11.96
N PRO A 99 4.04 16.76 11.69
CA PRO A 99 4.01 17.84 10.71
C PRO A 99 3.54 17.38 9.33
N LEU A 100 2.79 18.22 8.64
CA LEU A 100 2.27 18.01 7.28
C LEU A 100 1.26 16.84 7.15
N TYR A 101 0.78 16.25 8.24
CA TYR A 101 -0.26 15.25 8.21
C TYR A 101 -1.58 15.82 7.67
N MET A 102 -2.25 15.10 6.77
CA MET A 102 -3.47 15.53 6.10
C MET A 102 -4.62 14.52 6.23
N GLY A 103 -4.36 13.35 6.81
CA GLY A 103 -5.33 12.28 6.98
C GLY A 103 -4.72 10.91 6.70
N GLU A 104 -5.49 9.85 6.90
CA GLU A 104 -5.08 8.49 6.56
C GLU A 104 -5.01 8.32 5.03
N SER A 105 -4.10 7.50 4.54
CA SER A 105 -4.00 7.17 3.10
C SER A 105 -5.03 6.13 2.67
N PHE A 106 -5.48 5.31 3.61
CA PHE A 106 -6.58 4.34 3.52
C PHE A 106 -7.08 4.01 4.92
N ASP A 107 -8.26 3.39 5.01
CA ASP A 107 -8.84 2.94 6.29
C ASP A 107 -7.94 1.87 6.91
N THR A 108 -7.53 2.06 8.17
CA THR A 108 -6.63 1.15 8.86
C THR A 108 -7.21 -0.27 8.93
N ILE A 109 -6.41 -1.25 8.57
CA ILE A 109 -6.70 -2.66 8.77
C ILE A 109 -6.02 -3.08 10.08
N ALA A 110 -6.81 -3.30 11.11
CA ALA A 110 -6.35 -3.79 12.41
C ALA A 110 -7.00 -5.13 12.67
N GLY A 111 -6.37 -6.22 12.22
CA GLY A 111 -6.93 -7.57 12.30
C GLY A 111 -6.22 -8.41 13.37
N TYR A 112 -6.91 -8.70 14.46
CA TYR A 112 -6.39 -9.57 15.51
C TYR A 112 -6.72 -11.04 15.22
N LYS A 113 -5.70 -11.92 15.25
CA LYS A 113 -5.81 -13.35 14.96
C LYS A 113 -6.53 -13.62 13.62
N GLU A 114 -7.69 -14.33 13.68
CA GLU A 114 -8.49 -14.72 12.50
C GLU A 114 -8.93 -13.54 11.66
N HIS A 115 -9.13 -12.36 12.22
CA HIS A 115 -9.44 -11.15 11.46
C HIS A 115 -8.27 -10.71 10.57
N GLY A 116 -7.03 -10.99 10.97
CA GLY A 116 -5.85 -10.74 10.16
C GLY A 116 -5.77 -11.59 8.88
N ALA A 117 -6.55 -12.70 8.80
CA ALA A 117 -6.65 -13.52 7.61
C ALA A 117 -7.65 -12.97 6.57
N ILE A 118 -8.38 -11.93 6.88
CA ILE A 118 -9.34 -11.29 5.97
C ILE A 118 -8.63 -10.13 5.28
N VAL A 119 -8.30 -10.30 4.00
CA VAL A 119 -7.69 -9.24 3.19
C VAL A 119 -8.64 -8.03 3.13
N HIS A 120 -8.12 -6.83 3.43
CA HIS A 120 -8.91 -5.59 3.58
C HIS A 120 -9.98 -5.67 4.70
N TYR A 121 -9.67 -6.35 5.81
CA TYR A 121 -10.54 -6.36 6.98
C TYR A 121 -10.81 -4.91 7.46
N SER A 122 -12.06 -4.67 7.86
CA SER A 122 -12.45 -3.41 8.48
C SER A 122 -13.26 -3.74 9.73
N ALA A 123 -12.74 -3.38 10.88
CA ALA A 123 -13.44 -3.56 12.15
C ALA A 123 -14.70 -2.68 12.18
N THR A 124 -15.78 -3.24 12.68
CA THR A 124 -17.04 -2.51 12.95
C THR A 124 -17.40 -2.68 14.43
N PRO A 125 -18.31 -1.88 14.98
CA PRO A 125 -18.75 -2.08 16.37
C PRO A 125 -19.25 -3.51 16.68
N GLU A 126 -19.77 -4.22 15.66
CA GLU A 126 -20.30 -5.57 15.79
C GLU A 126 -19.20 -6.65 15.70
N SER A 127 -18.11 -6.37 14.94
CA SER A 127 -17.00 -7.32 14.75
C SER A 127 -15.81 -7.03 15.68
N ASP A 128 -15.78 -5.88 16.34
CA ASP A 128 -14.67 -5.43 17.18
C ASP A 128 -14.34 -6.43 18.29
N VAL A 129 -13.08 -6.77 18.43
CA VAL A 129 -12.62 -7.72 19.42
C VAL A 129 -11.55 -7.12 20.33
N THR A 130 -11.58 -7.54 21.58
CA THR A 130 -10.57 -7.15 22.57
C THR A 130 -9.25 -7.88 22.31
N LEU A 131 -8.16 -7.14 22.26
CA LEU A 131 -6.81 -7.66 22.13
C LEU A 131 -6.39 -8.39 23.41
N GLN A 132 -5.69 -9.49 23.25
CA GLN A 132 -5.13 -10.26 24.34
C GLN A 132 -3.60 -10.35 24.16
N PRO A 133 -2.80 -10.50 25.23
CA PRO A 133 -1.35 -10.68 25.13
C PRO A 133 -0.99 -12.07 24.57
N LYS A 134 -1.46 -12.39 23.37
CA LYS A 134 -1.31 -13.68 22.70
C LYS A 134 -1.56 -13.57 21.20
N GLY A 135 -0.73 -14.26 20.40
CA GLY A 135 -0.91 -14.36 18.94
C GLY A 135 -0.52 -13.09 18.22
N PHE A 136 -0.94 -12.97 16.96
CA PHE A 136 -0.62 -11.85 16.09
C PHE A 136 -1.74 -10.82 15.99
N LEU A 137 -1.32 -9.57 15.88
CA LEU A 137 -2.08 -8.45 15.31
C LEU A 137 -1.47 -8.11 13.96
N LEU A 138 -2.25 -8.17 12.89
CA LEU A 138 -1.90 -7.57 11.60
C LEU A 138 -2.39 -6.12 11.63
N LEU A 139 -1.47 -5.18 11.43
CA LEU A 139 -1.77 -3.76 11.37
C LEU A 139 -1.25 -3.21 10.05
N ASP A 140 -2.18 -2.87 9.16
CA ASP A 140 -1.89 -2.25 7.87
C ASP A 140 -2.52 -0.86 7.83
N SER A 141 -1.70 0.15 7.57
CA SER A 141 -2.10 1.54 7.74
C SER A 141 -1.15 2.48 7.01
N GLY A 142 -1.62 3.67 6.72
CA GLY A 142 -0.80 4.69 6.09
C GLY A 142 -1.37 6.09 6.26
N ALA A 143 -0.60 7.09 5.90
CA ALA A 143 -0.97 8.48 6.02
C ALA A 143 -0.66 9.29 4.76
N GLN A 144 -1.47 10.31 4.54
CA GLN A 144 -1.20 11.38 3.57
C GLN A 144 -0.47 12.51 4.27
N TYR A 145 0.74 12.78 3.83
CA TYR A 145 1.49 13.98 4.17
C TYR A 145 1.56 14.87 2.92
N LEU A 146 1.62 16.19 3.07
CA LEU A 146 1.70 17.11 1.91
C LEU A 146 2.87 16.80 0.97
N ASP A 147 3.91 16.14 1.47
CA ASP A 147 5.12 15.79 0.75
C ASP A 147 5.31 14.28 0.53
N GLY A 148 4.29 13.47 0.79
CA GLY A 148 4.36 12.02 0.51
C GLY A 148 3.18 11.23 1.05
N THR A 149 3.01 10.04 0.52
CA THR A 149 2.03 9.04 0.99
C THR A 149 2.78 7.88 1.61
N THR A 150 2.32 7.38 2.77
CA THR A 150 2.85 6.18 3.40
C THR A 150 1.85 5.03 3.31
N ASP A 151 2.40 3.82 3.33
CA ASP A 151 1.71 2.54 3.27
C ASP A 151 2.59 1.55 4.01
N ILE A 152 2.16 1.14 5.21
CA ILE A 152 3.02 0.40 6.14
C ILE A 152 2.21 -0.70 6.81
N THR A 153 2.57 -1.95 6.56
CA THR A 153 2.05 -3.11 7.29
C THR A 153 3.05 -3.60 8.33
N ARG A 154 2.54 -3.99 9.49
CA ARG A 154 3.28 -4.74 10.52
C ARG A 154 2.43 -5.87 11.07
N THR A 155 3.02 -7.07 11.14
CA THR A 155 2.48 -8.19 11.90
C THR A 155 3.17 -8.21 13.26
N ILE A 156 2.41 -7.97 14.33
CA ILE A 156 2.91 -7.69 15.68
C ILE A 156 2.57 -8.86 16.59
N ALA A 157 3.58 -9.44 17.23
CA ALA A 157 3.35 -10.41 18.29
C ALA A 157 2.85 -9.69 19.56
N LEU A 158 1.63 -9.97 19.98
CA LEU A 158 1.08 -9.40 21.21
C LEU A 158 1.44 -10.20 22.45
N GLY A 159 2.10 -11.35 22.29
CA GLY A 159 2.52 -12.22 23.36
C GLY A 159 3.10 -13.51 22.83
N GLU A 160 2.85 -14.62 23.53
CA GLU A 160 3.38 -15.93 23.16
C GLU A 160 2.82 -16.42 21.83
N LEU A 161 3.70 -16.93 20.97
CA LEU A 161 3.39 -17.46 19.65
C LEU A 161 3.65 -18.96 19.59
N THR A 162 2.86 -19.65 18.77
CA THR A 162 3.10 -21.03 18.38
C THR A 162 4.31 -21.16 17.45
N GLU A 163 4.86 -22.36 17.31
CA GLU A 163 5.96 -22.63 16.39
C GLU A 163 5.51 -22.49 14.90
N GLU A 164 4.26 -22.73 14.61
CA GLU A 164 3.67 -22.51 13.29
C GLU A 164 3.65 -21.01 12.95
N GLU A 165 3.10 -20.17 13.83
CA GLU A 165 3.10 -18.71 13.66
C GLU A 165 4.50 -18.13 13.47
N LYS A 166 5.49 -18.59 14.24
CA LYS A 166 6.90 -18.17 14.09
C LYS A 166 7.49 -18.61 12.75
N THR A 167 7.14 -19.80 12.30
CA THR A 167 7.59 -20.35 11.02
C THR A 167 7.03 -19.51 9.87
N ASP A 168 5.71 -19.28 9.88
CA ASP A 168 5.02 -18.54 8.82
C ASP A 168 5.51 -17.09 8.73
N TYR A 169 5.63 -16.42 9.87
CA TYR A 169 6.24 -15.08 9.94
C TYR A 169 7.64 -15.05 9.34
N THR A 170 8.47 -16.07 9.70
CA THR A 170 9.85 -16.15 9.21
C THR A 170 9.92 -16.38 7.69
N LEU A 171 9.01 -17.18 7.13
CA LEU A 171 8.95 -17.44 5.70
C LEU A 171 8.58 -16.19 4.92
N ILE A 172 7.59 -15.44 5.40
CA ILE A 172 7.21 -14.17 4.79
C ILE A 172 8.33 -13.14 4.90
N LEU A 173 8.99 -13.04 6.06
CA LEU A 173 10.13 -12.14 6.24
C LEU A 173 11.28 -12.48 5.28
N LYS A 174 11.57 -13.76 5.05
CA LYS A 174 12.57 -14.19 4.04
C LYS A 174 12.19 -13.72 2.64
N GLY A 175 10.93 -13.88 2.25
CA GLY A 175 10.43 -13.42 0.94
C GLY A 175 10.51 -11.90 0.80
N HIS A 176 10.08 -11.17 1.83
CA HIS A 176 10.16 -9.72 1.89
C HIS A 176 11.61 -9.22 1.74
N ILE A 177 12.55 -9.80 2.49
CA ILE A 177 13.98 -9.45 2.41
C ILE A 177 14.56 -9.80 1.02
N ALA A 178 14.24 -10.97 0.47
CA ALA A 178 14.73 -11.38 -0.83
C ALA A 178 14.33 -10.40 -1.93
N LEU A 179 13.08 -9.94 -1.92
CA LEU A 179 12.59 -8.92 -2.85
C LEU A 179 13.25 -7.56 -2.60
N ALA A 180 13.34 -7.11 -1.34
CA ALA A 180 13.92 -5.83 -0.98
C ALA A 180 15.42 -5.73 -1.36
N MET A 181 16.14 -6.83 -1.32
CA MET A 181 17.57 -6.90 -1.66
C MET A 181 17.85 -7.17 -3.15
N ALA A 182 16.81 -7.38 -3.95
CA ALA A 182 16.96 -7.76 -5.36
C ALA A 182 17.66 -6.66 -6.16
N LYS A 183 18.69 -7.07 -6.89
CA LYS A 183 19.35 -6.25 -7.91
C LYS A 183 19.01 -6.84 -9.26
N PHE A 184 18.53 -6.03 -10.16
CA PHE A 184 18.03 -6.49 -11.45
C PHE A 184 18.43 -5.55 -12.58
N PRO A 185 18.54 -6.07 -13.82
CA PRO A 185 18.92 -5.27 -14.97
C PRO A 185 17.80 -4.34 -15.42
N THR A 186 18.15 -3.27 -16.13
CA THR A 186 17.18 -2.43 -16.84
C THR A 186 16.32 -3.29 -17.78
N GLY A 187 15.03 -2.99 -17.83
CA GLY A 187 14.06 -3.77 -18.61
C GLY A 187 13.28 -4.80 -17.79
N THR A 188 13.62 -4.97 -16.51
CA THR A 188 12.91 -5.91 -15.61
C THR A 188 11.52 -5.37 -15.27
N ARG A 189 10.56 -6.29 -15.24
CA ARG A 189 9.14 -6.03 -14.88
C ARG A 189 8.84 -6.65 -13.52
N GLY A 190 7.82 -6.15 -12.84
CA GLY A 190 7.48 -6.61 -11.50
C GLY A 190 7.11 -8.10 -11.43
N ALA A 191 6.48 -8.67 -12.47
CA ALA A 191 6.15 -10.09 -12.54
C ALA A 191 7.41 -11.00 -12.45
N GLN A 192 8.56 -10.52 -12.91
CA GLN A 192 9.82 -11.26 -12.82
C GLN A 192 10.41 -11.26 -11.41
N LEU A 193 10.05 -10.28 -10.57
CA LEU A 193 10.54 -10.15 -9.20
C LEU A 193 9.59 -10.76 -8.16
N ASP A 194 8.32 -10.89 -8.48
CA ASP A 194 7.27 -11.42 -7.58
C ASP A 194 7.64 -12.81 -7.00
N VAL A 195 8.27 -13.65 -7.81
CA VAL A 195 8.72 -14.99 -7.43
C VAL A 195 9.69 -14.98 -6.25
N LEU A 196 10.50 -13.93 -6.09
CA LEU A 196 11.47 -13.82 -4.99
C LEU A 196 10.77 -13.79 -3.62
N ALA A 197 9.63 -13.11 -3.56
CA ALA A 197 8.81 -13.06 -2.34
C ALA A 197 8.09 -14.40 -2.07
N ARG A 198 7.78 -15.19 -3.12
CA ARG A 198 6.97 -16.41 -3.00
C ARG A 198 7.78 -17.68 -2.75
N ILE A 199 9.01 -17.77 -3.23
CA ILE A 199 9.83 -18.99 -3.11
C ILE A 199 9.85 -19.56 -1.67
N PRO A 200 10.06 -18.76 -0.61
CA PRO A 200 10.10 -19.32 0.75
C PRO A 200 8.81 -20.04 1.14
N ILE A 201 7.64 -19.47 0.83
CA ILE A 201 6.35 -20.07 1.18
C ILE A 201 5.96 -21.20 0.23
N TRP A 202 6.29 -21.15 -1.06
CA TRP A 202 6.06 -22.24 -2.01
C TRP A 202 6.80 -23.52 -1.61
N ASN A 203 8.01 -23.41 -1.06
CA ASN A 203 8.76 -24.54 -0.52
C ASN A 203 8.03 -25.22 0.66
N HIS A 204 7.09 -24.51 1.29
CA HIS A 204 6.22 -25.01 2.37
C HIS A 204 4.78 -25.27 1.90
N ARG A 205 4.53 -25.31 0.56
CA ARG A 205 3.23 -25.56 -0.07
C ARG A 205 2.17 -24.51 0.26
N MET A 206 2.58 -23.32 0.62
CA MET A 206 1.72 -22.16 0.87
C MET A 206 1.77 -21.16 -0.27
N ASN A 207 0.77 -20.29 -0.37
CA ASN A 207 0.70 -19.22 -1.36
C ASN A 207 -0.23 -18.11 -0.86
N PHE A 208 -0.13 -16.93 -1.46
CA PHE A 208 -1.09 -15.84 -1.33
C PHE A 208 -1.60 -15.41 -2.71
N LEU A 209 -2.82 -14.89 -2.76
CA LEU A 209 -3.53 -14.63 -4.03
C LEU A 209 -3.54 -13.15 -4.43
N HIS A 210 -3.17 -12.24 -3.53
CA HIS A 210 -3.02 -10.82 -3.85
C HIS A 210 -1.67 -10.51 -4.51
N GLY A 211 -1.48 -9.27 -4.95
CA GLY A 211 -0.19 -8.80 -5.46
C GLY A 211 0.86 -8.69 -4.35
N THR A 212 2.12 -8.89 -4.68
CA THR A 212 3.23 -8.71 -3.73
C THR A 212 3.53 -7.24 -3.49
N GLY A 213 3.16 -6.37 -4.43
CA GLY A 213 3.33 -4.94 -4.29
C GLY A 213 2.72 -4.14 -5.44
N HIS A 214 2.50 -2.89 -5.19
CA HIS A 214 1.91 -1.93 -6.13
C HIS A 214 2.68 -0.61 -6.11
N GLY A 215 2.43 0.23 -7.11
CA GLY A 215 2.92 1.60 -7.09
C GLY A 215 2.21 2.42 -6.02
N VAL A 216 2.95 3.30 -5.34
CA VAL A 216 2.44 4.20 -4.32
C VAL A 216 2.45 5.64 -4.84
N GLY A 217 1.38 6.39 -4.60
CA GLY A 217 1.24 7.79 -4.98
C GLY A 217 2.15 8.74 -4.19
N HIS A 218 2.06 10.00 -4.54
CA HIS A 218 2.72 11.09 -3.81
C HIS A 218 1.65 12.11 -3.45
N PHE A 219 1.22 12.13 -2.20
CA PHE A 219 -0.01 12.78 -1.77
C PHE A 219 -1.23 12.33 -2.61
N LEU A 220 -2.18 11.62 -1.97
CA LEU A 220 -3.30 10.88 -2.59
C LEU A 220 -2.87 9.61 -3.36
N SER A 221 -3.84 8.74 -3.55
CA SER A 221 -3.72 7.49 -4.32
C SER A 221 -2.64 6.55 -3.80
N VAL A 222 -2.88 5.96 -2.61
CA VAL A 222 -1.99 4.93 -2.05
C VAL A 222 -1.71 3.83 -3.08
N HIS A 223 -2.72 3.37 -3.82
CA HIS A 223 -2.57 2.50 -4.98
C HIS A 223 -2.45 3.33 -6.25
N GLU A 224 -1.25 3.60 -6.70
CA GLU A 224 -0.99 4.36 -7.93
C GLU A 224 0.05 3.64 -8.82
N GLY A 225 -0.46 2.96 -9.85
CA GLY A 225 0.38 2.37 -10.90
C GLY A 225 1.06 3.44 -11.79
N PRO A 226 1.67 3.01 -12.91
CA PRO A 226 1.33 1.82 -13.69
C PRO A 226 2.06 0.53 -13.29
N GLN A 227 3.14 0.62 -12.51
CA GLN A 227 3.93 -0.54 -12.09
C GLN A 227 3.25 -1.32 -10.96
N SER A 228 3.53 -2.61 -10.90
CA SER A 228 3.14 -3.51 -9.81
C SER A 228 4.08 -4.72 -9.75
N ILE A 229 4.19 -5.34 -8.59
CA ILE A 229 4.92 -6.60 -8.38
C ILE A 229 3.86 -7.67 -8.07
N ARG A 230 3.58 -8.57 -9.02
CA ARG A 230 2.50 -9.56 -8.92
C ARG A 230 2.71 -10.68 -9.95
N MET A 231 2.07 -11.84 -9.73
CA MET A 231 2.17 -12.98 -10.64
C MET A 231 1.67 -12.66 -12.05
N ASN A 232 0.60 -11.88 -12.15
CA ASN A 232 0.05 -11.50 -13.45
C ASN A 232 1.02 -10.59 -14.20
N GLU A 233 1.14 -10.84 -15.51
CA GLU A 233 1.98 -10.03 -16.36
C GLU A 233 1.53 -8.56 -16.38
N ASN A 234 2.50 -7.69 -16.17
CA ASN A 234 2.38 -6.24 -16.30
C ASN A 234 3.54 -5.78 -17.19
N PRO A 235 3.27 -5.21 -18.39
CA PRO A 235 4.33 -4.84 -19.34
C PRO A 235 5.19 -3.67 -18.88
N VAL A 236 4.83 -3.01 -17.79
CA VAL A 236 5.55 -1.84 -17.28
C VAL A 236 6.91 -2.24 -16.74
N ILE A 237 7.94 -1.63 -17.30
CA ILE A 237 9.33 -1.78 -16.85
C ILE A 237 9.54 -0.96 -15.59
N LEU A 238 10.13 -1.57 -14.56
CA LEU A 238 10.53 -0.87 -13.35
C LEU A 238 11.71 0.07 -13.65
N GLN A 239 11.62 1.29 -13.15
CA GLN A 239 12.61 2.34 -13.40
C GLN A 239 13.02 3.02 -12.08
N PRO A 240 14.26 3.55 -12.01
CA PRO A 240 14.65 4.40 -10.89
C PRO A 240 13.68 5.56 -10.69
N GLY A 241 13.34 5.87 -9.44
CA GLY A 241 12.34 6.87 -9.08
C GLY A 241 10.91 6.34 -8.93
N MET A 242 10.64 5.10 -9.33
CA MET A 242 9.37 4.44 -9.02
C MET A 242 9.35 3.98 -7.56
N VAL A 243 8.22 4.21 -6.88
CA VAL A 243 7.97 3.74 -5.51
C VAL A 243 6.99 2.57 -5.58
N THR A 244 7.33 1.48 -4.91
CA THR A 244 6.50 0.27 -4.85
C THR A 244 6.41 -0.22 -3.41
N SER A 245 5.26 -0.75 -3.03
CA SER A 245 5.11 -1.54 -1.81
C SER A 245 5.80 -2.91 -1.94
N ASN A 246 6.05 -3.57 -0.80
CA ASN A 246 6.60 -4.92 -0.70
C ASN A 246 5.91 -5.64 0.45
N GLU A 247 4.84 -6.35 0.16
CA GLU A 247 3.84 -6.83 1.11
C GLU A 247 3.42 -8.31 0.88
N PRO A 248 4.38 -9.25 0.81
CA PRO A 248 4.02 -10.67 0.77
C PRO A 248 3.29 -11.07 2.05
N GLY A 249 2.37 -12.05 1.95
CA GLY A 249 1.59 -12.52 3.09
C GLY A 249 1.35 -14.03 3.08
N VAL A 250 0.82 -14.54 4.19
CA VAL A 250 0.21 -15.87 4.33
C VAL A 250 -0.91 -15.76 5.37
N TYR A 251 -2.02 -16.48 5.16
CA TYR A 251 -3.26 -16.32 5.90
C TYR A 251 -3.87 -17.65 6.28
#